data_3b17ba8b3b9c8c9df79f0d41edd945a3
#
_entry.id   3b17ba8b3b9c8c9df79f0d41edd945a3
#
_cell.length_a   1.000
_cell.length_b   1.000
_cell.length_c   1.000
_cell.angle_alpha   90.00
_cell.angle_beta   90.00
_cell.angle_gamma   90.00
#
_symmetry.space_group_name_H-M   'P 1'
#
loop_
_entity.id
_entity.type
_entity.pdbx_description
1 polymer ?
#
loop_
_entity_poly.entity_id
_entity_poly.type
_entity_poly.pdbx_seq_one_letter_code
_entity_poly.pdbx_strand_id
1 'polypeptide(L)' 'MDNEKIILEDNDKKFFLNGVKIKVKHLDGIYRIYNNNNFIGTGIVCNNILKRDIIVC' A
#
# COMPACT_ATOMS: atom_id res chain seq x y z
N MET A 1 -10.29 2.60 -15.48
CA MET A 1 -9.63 3.62 -14.68
C MET A 1 -8.34 3.10 -14.10
N ASP A 2 -7.32 3.90 -14.18
CA ASP A 2 -6.04 3.48 -13.64
C ASP A 2 -6.05 3.56 -12.13
N ASN A 3 -5.61 2.50 -11.49
CA ASN A 3 -5.41 2.54 -10.06
C ASN A 3 -4.16 3.37 -9.76
N GLU A 4 -4.28 4.27 -8.82
CA GLU A 4 -3.12 5.01 -8.37
C GLU A 4 -2.17 4.09 -7.62
N LYS A 5 -0.91 4.47 -7.59
CA LYS A 5 0.09 3.70 -6.87
C LYS A 5 0.55 4.47 -5.64
N ILE A 6 0.93 3.73 -4.62
CA ILE A 6 1.52 4.27 -3.41
C ILE A 6 2.93 3.70 -3.30
N ILE A 7 3.91 4.60 -3.15
CA ILE A 7 5.30 4.17 -3.01
C ILE A 7 5.65 4.24 -1.53
N LEU A 8 6.05 3.10 -0.99
CA LEU A 8 6.42 2.99 0.42
C LEU A 8 7.93 3.03 0.57
N GLU A 9 8.38 3.62 1.66
CA GLU A 9 9.78 3.53 2.07
C GLU A 9 10.03 2.17 2.71
N ASP A 10 11.31 1.86 2.95
CA ASP A 10 11.68 0.56 3.52
C ASP A 10 10.98 0.28 4.84
N ASN A 11 10.88 1.28 5.72
CA ASN A 11 10.18 1.11 6.99
C ASN A 11 8.69 0.82 6.79
N ASP A 12 8.07 1.57 5.90
CA ASP A 12 6.65 1.40 5.62
C ASP A 12 6.38 0.06 4.93
N LYS A 13 7.28 -0.35 4.04
CA LYS A 13 7.19 -1.65 3.41
C LYS A 13 7.18 -2.76 4.45
N LYS A 14 8.06 -2.66 5.43
CA LYS A 14 8.17 -3.64 6.51
C LYS A 14 6.85 -3.75 7.28
N PHE A 15 6.29 -2.61 7.66
CA PHE A 15 5.00 -2.59 8.35
C PHE A 15 3.89 -3.15 7.48
N PHE A 16 3.89 -2.79 6.21
CA PHE A 16 2.87 -3.25 5.27
C PHE A 16 2.89 -4.77 5.13
N LEU A 17 4.07 -5.35 4.99
CA LEU A 17 4.22 -6.80 4.84
C LEU A 17 3.86 -7.55 6.12
N ASN A 18 4.01 -6.92 7.26
CA ASN A 18 3.64 -7.51 8.54
C ASN A 18 2.17 -7.32 8.88
N GLY A 19 1.41 -6.70 7.99
CA GLY A 19 -0.01 -6.49 8.23
C GLY A 19 -0.33 -5.33 9.16
N VAL A 20 0.64 -4.46 9.42
CA VAL A 20 0.42 -3.28 10.26
C VAL A 20 -0.31 -2.21 9.43
N LYS A 21 -1.28 -1.56 10.05
CA LYS A 21 -2.03 -0.49 9.40
C LYS A 21 -1.15 0.75 9.27
N ILE A 22 -1.17 1.37 8.09
CA ILE A 22 -0.36 2.55 7.79
C ILE A 22 -1.29 3.72 7.52
N LYS A 23 -1.04 4.85 8.16
CA LYS A 23 -1.81 6.08 7.91
C LYS A 23 -1.34 6.69 6.60
N VAL A 24 -2.28 7.00 5.72
CA VAL A 24 -2.01 7.62 4.44
C VAL A 24 -3.00 8.75 4.18
N LYS A 25 -2.68 9.62 3.22
CA LYS A 25 -3.56 10.70 2.82
C LYS A 25 -4.08 10.46 1.41
N HIS A 26 -4.83 9.39 1.26
CA HIS A 26 -5.42 9.00 -0.01
C HIS A 26 -6.90 8.75 0.15
N LEU A 27 -7.62 8.88 -0.96
CA LEU A 27 -9.04 8.53 -0.98
C LEU A 27 -9.20 7.03 -0.82
N ASP A 28 -10.37 6.62 -0.32
CA ASP A 28 -10.67 5.21 -0.17
C ASP A 28 -10.61 4.52 -1.54
N GLY A 29 -10.05 3.32 -1.57
CA GLY A 29 -9.95 2.57 -2.80
C GLY A 29 -8.79 1.58 -2.77
N ILE A 30 -8.59 0.92 -3.91
CA ILE A 30 -7.53 -0.06 -4.08
C ILE A 30 -6.36 0.62 -4.79
N TYR A 31 -5.16 0.41 -4.25
CA TYR A 31 -3.95 1.02 -4.77
C TYR A 31 -2.89 -0.02 -5.03
N ARG A 32 -2.04 0.23 -6.03
CA ARG A 32 -0.85 -0.57 -6.27
C ARG A 32 0.24 -0.10 -5.32
N ILE A 33 0.88 -1.03 -4.65
CA ILE A 33 1.88 -0.72 -3.64
C ILE A 33 3.27 -1.04 -4.19
N TYR A 34 4.14 -0.05 -4.14
CA TYR A 34 5.51 -0.17 -4.61
C TYR A 34 6.47 0.20 -3.51
N ASN A 35 7.65 -0.41 -3.52
CA ASN A 35 8.79 0.01 -2.74
C ASN A 35 9.89 0.40 -3.72
N ASN A 36 10.17 1.70 -3.82
CA ASN A 36 11.00 2.26 -4.89
C ASN A 36 10.40 1.90 -6.24
N ASN A 37 11.06 1.09 -7.04
CA ASN A 37 10.56 0.66 -8.35
C ASN A 37 10.04 -0.77 -8.33
N ASN A 38 9.90 -1.36 -7.16
CA ASN A 38 9.51 -2.76 -7.03
C ASN A 38 8.03 -2.87 -6.67
N PHE A 39 7.28 -3.58 -7.49
CA PHE A 39 5.88 -3.85 -7.21
C PHE A 39 5.78 -4.89 -6.08
N ILE A 40 5.06 -4.54 -5.03
CA ILE A 40 4.92 -5.43 -3.87
C ILE A 40 3.58 -6.16 -3.91
N GLY A 41 2.54 -5.46 -4.31
CA GLY A 41 1.19 -6.00 -4.30
C GLY A 41 0.17 -4.89 -4.32
N THR A 42 -1.01 -5.17 -3.80
CA THR A 42 -2.08 -4.17 -3.72
C THR A 42 -2.48 -3.95 -2.27
N GLY A 43 -3.01 -2.76 -2.01
CA GLY A 43 -3.53 -2.41 -0.70
C GLY A 43 -4.85 -1.68 -0.82
N ILE A 44 -5.60 -1.66 0.26
CA ILE A 44 -6.89 -1.00 0.33
C ILE A 44 -6.79 0.16 1.30
N VAL A 45 -7.22 1.34 0.87
CA VAL A 45 -7.28 2.51 1.73
C VAL A 45 -8.72 2.71 2.18
N CYS A 46 -8.90 2.83 3.48
CA CYS A 46 -10.19 3.10 4.09
C CYS A 46 -9.97 4.00 5.31
N ASN A 47 -10.66 5.15 5.34
CA ASN A 47 -10.53 6.13 6.42
C ASN A 47 -9.09 6.58 6.63
N ASN A 48 -8.36 6.79 5.53
CA ASN A 48 -6.95 7.20 5.54
C ASN A 48 -6.03 6.14 6.15
N ILE A 49 -6.45 4.89 6.15
CA ILE A 49 -5.64 3.77 6.63
C ILE A 49 -5.40 2.81 5.47
N LEU A 50 -4.15 2.53 5.20
CA LEU A 50 -3.75 1.56 4.19
C LEU A 50 -3.66 0.17 4.83
N LYS A 51 -4.36 -0.78 4.24
CA LYS A 51 -4.33 -2.18 4.69
C LYS A 51 -3.79 -3.05 3.57
N ARG A 52 -3.08 -4.10 3.95
CA ARG A 52 -2.59 -5.08 3.00
C ARG A 52 -3.76 -5.84 2.38
N ASP A 53 -3.72 -5.99 1.07
CA ASP A 53 -4.72 -6.78 0.34
C ASP A 53 -4.05 -8.01 -0.25
N ILE A 54 -3.35 -7.85 -1.37
CA ILE A 54 -2.67 -8.96 -2.05
C ILE A 54 -1.17 -8.66 -2.09
N ILE A 55 -0.36 -9.64 -1.73
CA ILE A 55 1.09 -9.54 -1.83
C ILE A 55 1.55 -10.44 -2.98
N VAL A 56 2.29 -9.86 -3.91
CA VAL A 56 2.71 -10.56 -5.13
C VAL A 56 4.11 -11.12 -5.02
N CYS A 57 4.99 -10.49 -4.26
CA CYS A 57 6.36 -10.96 -4.17
C CYS A 57 6.71 -11.64 -2.87
#